data_2c2450cab561390ac4080bc4d8d245d6
#
_entry.id   2c2450cab561390ac4080bc4d8d245d6
#
_cell.length_a   1.000
_cell.length_b   1.000
_cell.length_c   1.000
_cell.angle_alpha   90.00
_cell.angle_beta   90.00
_cell.angle_gamma   90.00
#
_symmetry.space_group_name_H-M   'P 1'
#
loop_
_entity.id
_entity.type
_entity.pdbx_description
1 polymer ?
#
loop_
_entity_poly.entity_id
_entity_poly.type
_entity_poly.pdbx_seq_one_letter_code
_entity_poly.pdbx_strand_id
1 'polypeptide(L)'
;MAVPSKTKPDGKKKESRRNRELLEGLPVVEVVIEPDRVDLDRYRRIGEERTRTLEFEPGRLYVKETVRPKYGLKDNLSLPWEGESGVIIAPLPPSPVYKCLAGSTMLAEMLLQKYEYHVPFYRQVKEFRHLGIRLSESTLSGWFKPVCELLRPLYDELVRLVVGCGYVQADETTIRVISKGKGKADKEYLWMVRAVMEKLVIFHYDDDSRSGQTIRKLLKDFKGYLQSDGYSAYNVFEGTEGVCLIACLAHIRRHFEMALEENRNLAEHALKTIQEIYRVEHFADSREYTAEERRELRLCQSVPLLDSFEKWMEGTYVKVPPKSRMGQAISYAYPLWPRMKAFLKDGNIKIDNNLAENAIRPLTLSRKNFLFCGNHEAAENTAVICSLLATCKAQEVNPREWLNDVIARLPYYQEKDSGKDIRELLPDVWKLKKSNENPIEV
;
A
#
# COMPACT_ATOMS: atom_id res chain seq x y z
N MET A 1 -25.03 15.02 49.18
CA MET A 1 -24.26 13.85 49.62
C MET A 1 -24.12 12.90 48.44
N ALA A 2 -23.04 12.95 47.72
CA ALA A 2 -22.71 12.03 46.64
C ALA A 2 -21.69 11.02 47.17
N VAL A 3 -22.06 9.73 47.06
CA VAL A 3 -21.22 8.60 47.47
C VAL A 3 -20.08 8.43 46.50
N PRO A 4 -18.83 8.36 46.90
CA PRO A 4 -17.71 8.10 45.97
C PRO A 4 -17.78 6.64 45.52
N SER A 5 -17.82 6.42 44.18
CA SER A 5 -17.75 5.10 43.58
C SER A 5 -16.37 4.49 43.89
N LYS A 6 -16.36 3.39 44.61
CA LYS A 6 -15.15 2.55 44.80
C LYS A 6 -14.79 1.93 43.44
N THR A 7 -13.79 2.49 42.78
CA THR A 7 -13.08 1.80 41.71
C THR A 7 -12.41 0.56 42.31
N LYS A 8 -12.86 -0.61 41.88
CA LYS A 8 -12.22 -1.89 42.22
C LYS A 8 -10.77 -1.85 41.68
N PRO A 9 -9.78 -2.28 42.50
CA PRO A 9 -8.41 -2.41 41.99
C PRO A 9 -8.42 -3.41 40.82
N ASP A 10 -7.87 -2.98 39.68
CA ASP A 10 -7.71 -3.82 38.51
C ASP A 10 -6.92 -5.08 38.90
N GLY A 11 -7.60 -6.22 38.92
CA GLY A 11 -7.02 -7.49 39.26
C GLY A 11 -5.85 -7.79 38.30
N LYS A 12 -4.69 -8.16 38.84
CA LYS A 12 -3.52 -8.64 38.10
C LYS A 12 -3.99 -9.56 36.98
N LYS A 13 -3.99 -9.08 35.73
CA LYS A 13 -4.26 -9.92 34.56
C LYS A 13 -3.08 -10.89 34.45
N LYS A 14 -3.25 -12.12 34.91
CA LYS A 14 -2.26 -13.19 34.73
C LYS A 14 -2.08 -13.40 33.24
N GLU A 15 -0.84 -13.40 32.78
CA GLU A 15 -0.46 -13.88 31.46
C GLU A 15 -1.13 -15.25 31.21
N SER A 16 -1.74 -15.42 30.03
CA SER A 16 -2.42 -16.69 29.74
C SER A 16 -1.38 -17.82 29.76
N ARG A 17 -1.76 -18.99 30.29
CA ARG A 17 -0.91 -20.18 30.27
C ARG A 17 -0.33 -20.45 28.89
N ARG A 18 -1.16 -20.29 27.85
CA ARG A 18 -0.78 -20.46 26.44
C ARG A 18 0.35 -19.50 26.01
N ASN A 19 0.28 -18.21 26.39
CA ASN A 19 1.31 -17.24 26.02
C ASN A 19 2.64 -17.55 26.72
N ARG A 20 2.59 -17.98 27.97
CA ARG A 20 3.77 -18.39 28.71
C ARG A 20 4.47 -19.58 28.06
N GLU A 21 3.73 -20.62 27.70
CA GLU A 21 4.24 -21.80 27.01
C GLU A 21 4.81 -21.48 25.62
N LEU A 22 4.22 -20.50 24.90
CA LEU A 22 4.72 -20.04 23.59
C LEU A 22 6.05 -19.29 23.67
N LEU A 23 6.27 -18.52 24.72
CA LEU A 23 7.49 -17.69 24.89
C LEU A 23 8.63 -18.45 25.57
N GLU A 24 8.39 -19.65 26.06
CA GLU A 24 9.38 -20.47 26.75
C GLU A 24 10.54 -20.84 25.81
N GLY A 25 11.77 -20.62 26.27
CA GLY A 25 12.99 -20.93 25.51
C GLY A 25 13.46 -19.86 24.54
N LEU A 26 12.72 -18.74 24.39
CA LEU A 26 13.19 -17.61 23.58
C LEU A 26 14.07 -16.66 24.41
N PRO A 27 15.10 -16.02 23.79
CA PRO A 27 15.88 -15.00 24.48
C PRO A 27 15.00 -13.82 24.88
N VAL A 28 15.22 -13.30 26.09
CA VAL A 28 14.47 -12.17 26.64
C VAL A 28 15.33 -10.91 26.59
N VAL A 29 14.81 -9.85 25.98
CA VAL A 29 15.38 -8.50 26.03
C VAL A 29 14.54 -7.70 27.01
N GLU A 30 15.13 -7.29 28.15
CA GLU A 30 14.48 -6.49 29.17
C GLU A 30 14.59 -5.00 28.83
N VAL A 31 13.46 -4.30 28.84
CA VAL A 31 13.39 -2.84 28.70
C VAL A 31 12.72 -2.29 29.93
N VAL A 32 13.47 -1.51 30.73
CA VAL A 32 12.95 -0.85 31.93
C VAL A 32 12.46 0.54 31.58
N ILE A 33 11.21 0.84 31.93
CA ILE A 33 10.60 2.16 31.72
C ILE A 33 10.38 2.77 33.11
N GLU A 34 11.22 3.73 33.43
CA GLU A 34 11.07 4.49 34.67
C GLU A 34 10.06 5.64 34.43
N PRO A 35 9.28 6.02 35.45
CA PRO A 35 8.45 7.21 35.40
C PRO A 35 9.31 8.48 35.31
N ASP A 36 8.89 9.47 34.51
CA ASP A 36 9.64 10.68 34.20
C ASP A 36 10.07 11.50 35.45
N ARG A 37 9.29 11.42 36.49
CA ARG A 37 9.54 12.18 37.73
C ARG A 37 9.18 11.33 38.96
N VAL A 38 10.16 10.82 39.64
CA VAL A 38 10.00 10.17 40.96
C VAL A 38 10.89 10.86 41.98
N ASP A 39 10.28 11.50 42.96
CA ASP A 39 11.01 12.04 44.11
C ASP A 39 11.43 10.88 45.01
N LEU A 40 12.69 10.44 44.90
CA LEU A 40 13.24 9.33 45.67
C LEU A 40 13.35 9.61 47.17
N ASP A 41 13.22 10.86 47.60
CA ASP A 41 13.17 11.19 49.03
C ASP A 41 11.81 10.86 49.61
N ARG A 42 10.74 10.95 48.83
CA ARG A 42 9.36 10.67 49.25
C ARG A 42 8.87 9.26 48.88
N TYR A 43 9.35 8.68 47.77
CA TYR A 43 8.87 7.41 47.25
C TYR A 43 9.94 6.31 47.31
N ARG A 44 9.51 5.07 47.53
CA ARG A 44 10.37 3.87 47.44
C ARG A 44 9.79 2.92 46.38
N ARG A 45 10.63 2.20 45.66
CA ARG A 45 10.21 1.13 44.76
C ARG A 45 9.52 0.01 45.58
N ILE A 46 8.29 -0.33 45.25
CA ILE A 46 7.47 -1.34 45.91
C ILE A 46 7.19 -2.57 45.06
N GLY A 47 7.53 -2.53 43.75
CA GLY A 47 7.35 -3.63 42.85
C GLY A 47 7.51 -3.18 41.40
N GLU A 48 7.12 -4.05 40.49
CA GLU A 48 7.15 -3.81 39.04
C GLU A 48 6.02 -4.54 38.37
N GLU A 49 5.56 -4.02 37.23
CA GLU A 49 4.71 -4.72 36.31
C GLU A 49 5.50 -5.15 35.07
N ARG A 50 5.39 -6.42 34.70
CA ARG A 50 6.06 -6.99 33.53
C ARG A 50 5.06 -7.28 32.46
N THR A 51 5.28 -6.71 31.25
CA THR A 51 4.51 -6.98 30.06
C THR A 51 5.43 -7.58 29.01
N ARG A 52 5.01 -8.68 28.37
CA ARG A 52 5.81 -9.40 27.37
C ARG A 52 5.19 -9.25 26.00
N THR A 53 6.02 -8.91 25.01
CA THR A 53 5.67 -8.91 23.59
C THR A 53 6.64 -9.80 22.82
N LEU A 54 6.15 -10.44 21.76
CA LEU A 54 7.01 -11.19 20.85
C LEU A 54 7.51 -10.23 19.76
N GLU A 55 8.81 -10.02 19.70
CA GLU A 55 9.47 -9.15 18.71
C GLU A 55 10.26 -9.99 17.70
N PHE A 56 10.58 -9.40 16.54
CA PHE A 56 11.31 -10.03 15.46
C PHE A 56 12.43 -9.13 14.95
N GLU A 57 13.63 -9.67 14.92
CA GLU A 57 14.75 -9.16 14.11
C GLU A 57 14.99 -10.11 12.94
N PRO A 58 15.41 -9.64 11.75
CA PRO A 58 15.66 -10.53 10.61
C PRO A 58 16.54 -11.71 11.00
N GLY A 59 15.99 -12.94 10.87
CA GLY A 59 16.66 -14.17 11.28
C GLY A 59 16.72 -14.45 12.78
N ARG A 60 16.08 -13.62 13.63
CA ARG A 60 16.07 -13.79 15.08
C ARG A 60 14.70 -13.48 15.67
N LEU A 61 14.18 -14.40 16.46
CA LEU A 61 13.02 -14.17 17.34
C LEU A 61 13.50 -13.91 18.77
N TYR A 62 12.89 -12.96 19.44
CA TYR A 62 13.17 -12.67 20.85
C TYR A 62 11.91 -12.20 21.57
N VAL A 63 11.93 -12.30 22.89
CA VAL A 63 10.87 -11.78 23.76
C VAL A 63 11.32 -10.43 24.31
N LYS A 64 10.56 -9.38 23.98
CA LYS A 64 10.73 -8.07 24.61
C LYS A 64 9.92 -8.04 25.91
N GLU A 65 10.58 -8.03 27.04
CA GLU A 65 9.96 -7.90 28.35
C GLU A 65 10.04 -6.44 28.83
N THR A 66 8.89 -5.77 28.92
CA THR A 66 8.81 -4.39 29.40
C THR A 66 8.54 -4.40 30.89
N VAL A 67 9.50 -3.91 31.64
CA VAL A 67 9.44 -3.81 33.11
C VAL A 67 9.12 -2.37 33.48
N ARG A 68 8.07 -2.17 34.27
CA ARG A 68 7.67 -0.86 34.80
C ARG A 68 7.69 -0.89 36.30
N PRO A 69 8.73 -0.32 36.97
CA PRO A 69 8.81 -0.24 38.40
C PRO A 69 7.65 0.56 39.00
N LYS A 70 7.19 0.11 40.15
CA LYS A 70 6.18 0.81 40.96
C LYS A 70 6.83 1.42 42.18
N TYR A 71 6.59 2.71 42.37
CA TYR A 71 7.08 3.47 43.49
C TYR A 71 5.92 3.81 44.43
N GLY A 72 6.00 3.41 45.68
CA GLY A 72 5.06 3.78 46.71
C GLY A 72 5.64 4.83 47.66
N LEU A 73 4.81 5.61 48.34
CA LEU A 73 5.26 6.50 49.40
C LEU A 73 6.03 5.74 50.48
N LYS A 74 7.09 6.35 51.00
CA LYS A 74 7.80 5.82 52.17
C LYS A 74 6.91 5.90 53.41
N ASP A 75 7.13 5.01 54.35
CA ASP A 75 6.38 4.99 55.60
C ASP A 75 6.50 6.36 56.31
N ASN A 76 5.40 6.83 56.89
CA ASN A 76 5.26 8.12 57.57
C ASN A 76 5.17 9.38 56.71
N LEU A 77 5.03 9.24 55.37
CA LEU A 77 4.72 10.38 54.52
C LEU A 77 3.23 10.35 54.10
N SER A 78 2.56 11.49 54.22
CA SER A 78 1.22 11.69 53.70
C SER A 78 1.27 12.27 52.28
N LEU A 79 0.19 12.06 51.51
CA LEU A 79 0.01 12.70 50.18
C LEU A 79 0.04 14.23 50.37
N PRO A 80 0.75 14.99 49.50
CA PRO A 80 0.89 16.45 49.63
C PRO A 80 -0.42 17.21 49.35
N TRP A 81 -1.34 16.63 48.55
CA TRP A 81 -2.66 17.20 48.27
C TRP A 81 -3.68 16.12 47.88
N GLU A 82 -4.96 16.48 47.96
CA GLU A 82 -6.05 15.62 47.48
C GLU A 82 -5.92 15.40 45.97
N GLY A 83 -5.87 14.12 45.53
CA GLY A 83 -5.75 13.69 44.14
C GLY A 83 -4.38 13.16 43.73
N GLU A 84 -3.31 13.31 44.58
CA GLU A 84 -2.05 12.65 44.34
C GLU A 84 -2.17 11.13 44.56
N SER A 85 -1.59 10.32 43.66
CA SER A 85 -1.58 8.86 43.82
C SER A 85 -0.51 8.42 44.79
N GLY A 86 -0.85 7.54 45.73
CA GLY A 86 0.14 6.90 46.61
C GLY A 86 1.07 5.93 45.89
N VAL A 87 0.82 5.63 44.60
CA VAL A 87 1.67 4.78 43.78
C VAL A 87 1.93 5.46 42.44
N ILE A 88 3.18 5.56 42.07
CA ILE A 88 3.66 6.08 40.79
C ILE A 88 4.19 4.91 39.94
N ILE A 89 3.72 4.79 38.72
CA ILE A 89 4.18 3.83 37.71
C ILE A 89 4.18 4.52 36.33
N ALA A 90 5.18 4.24 35.50
CA ALA A 90 5.20 4.74 34.12
C ALA A 90 3.98 4.24 33.34
N PRO A 91 3.38 5.05 32.45
CA PRO A 91 2.31 4.59 31.59
C PRO A 91 2.79 3.43 30.69
N LEU A 92 1.91 2.46 30.43
CA LEU A 92 2.23 1.40 29.46
C LEU A 92 2.19 2.01 28.06
N PRO A 93 3.27 1.87 27.25
CA PRO A 93 3.21 2.26 25.85
C PRO A 93 2.04 1.59 25.15
N PRO A 94 1.33 2.29 24.26
CA PRO A 94 0.23 1.71 23.52
C PRO A 94 0.71 0.53 22.67
N SER A 95 -0.04 -0.58 22.72
CA SER A 95 0.23 -1.74 21.88
C SER A 95 -0.34 -1.51 20.48
N PRO A 96 0.40 -1.83 19.39
CA PRO A 96 -0.14 -1.72 18.03
C PRO A 96 -1.48 -2.43 17.84
N VAL A 97 -1.62 -3.60 18.44
CA VAL A 97 -2.85 -4.39 18.42
C VAL A 97 -3.23 -4.77 19.84
N TYR A 98 -4.45 -4.47 20.24
CA TYR A 98 -4.94 -4.72 21.59
C TYR A 98 -4.90 -6.21 21.93
N LYS A 99 -4.32 -6.56 23.09
CA LYS A 99 -4.14 -7.95 23.59
C LYS A 99 -3.39 -8.88 22.63
N CYS A 100 -2.61 -8.33 21.69
CA CYS A 100 -1.78 -9.12 20.80
C CYS A 100 -0.44 -9.46 21.48
N LEU A 101 0.04 -10.68 21.26
CA LEU A 101 1.37 -11.11 21.68
C LEU A 101 2.47 -10.54 20.78
N ALA A 102 2.16 -10.32 19.49
CA ALA A 102 3.11 -9.81 18.52
C ALA A 102 3.38 -8.31 18.75
N GLY A 103 4.64 -7.94 18.83
CA GLY A 103 5.09 -6.55 18.78
C GLY A 103 5.09 -6.01 17.36
N SER A 104 5.43 -4.73 17.20
CA SER A 104 5.41 -4.04 15.90
C SER A 104 6.27 -4.74 14.85
N THR A 105 7.47 -5.17 15.21
CA THR A 105 8.42 -5.84 14.30
C THR A 105 7.92 -7.21 13.83
N MET A 106 7.26 -7.96 14.71
CA MET A 106 6.65 -9.25 14.36
C MET A 106 5.44 -9.08 13.43
N LEU A 107 4.61 -8.06 13.67
CA LEU A 107 3.50 -7.72 12.79
C LEU A 107 4.00 -7.26 11.41
N ALA A 108 5.02 -6.42 11.37
CA ALA A 108 5.67 -5.99 10.14
C ALA A 108 6.24 -7.18 9.35
N GLU A 109 6.96 -8.09 10.02
CA GLU A 109 7.52 -9.29 9.38
C GLU A 109 6.44 -10.17 8.77
N MET A 110 5.36 -10.43 9.49
CA MET A 110 4.22 -11.21 8.99
C MET A 110 3.62 -10.61 7.70
N LEU A 111 3.49 -9.28 7.64
CA LEU A 111 2.98 -8.58 6.46
C LEU A 111 3.97 -8.64 5.29
N LEU A 112 5.25 -8.37 5.54
CA LEU A 112 6.30 -8.42 4.53
C LEU A 112 6.47 -9.80 3.94
N GLN A 113 6.54 -10.82 4.77
CA GLN A 113 6.60 -12.21 4.33
C GLN A 113 5.46 -12.52 3.35
N LYS A 114 4.24 -12.10 3.68
CA LYS A 114 3.06 -12.40 2.86
C LYS A 114 3.02 -11.58 1.57
N TYR A 115 3.22 -10.28 1.63
CA TYR A 115 2.90 -9.37 0.52
C TYR A 115 4.12 -8.92 -0.28
N GLU A 116 5.31 -8.87 0.34
CA GLU A 116 6.55 -8.53 -0.37
C GLU A 116 7.27 -9.80 -0.86
N TYR A 117 7.38 -10.83 0.01
CA TYR A 117 8.07 -12.08 -0.31
C TYR A 117 7.14 -13.21 -0.76
N HIS A 118 5.83 -12.96 -0.81
CA HIS A 118 4.80 -13.89 -1.28
C HIS A 118 4.73 -15.22 -0.52
N VAL A 119 5.07 -15.22 0.77
CA VAL A 119 5.06 -16.40 1.65
C VAL A 119 3.71 -16.51 2.38
N PRO A 120 2.86 -17.47 2.04
CA PRO A 120 1.57 -17.65 2.71
C PRO A 120 1.74 -18.08 4.18
N PHE A 121 0.74 -17.83 5.01
CA PHE A 121 0.81 -18.06 6.47
C PHE A 121 1.23 -19.47 6.84
N TYR A 122 0.78 -20.51 6.12
CA TYR A 122 1.18 -21.90 6.42
C TYR A 122 2.69 -22.15 6.24
N ARG A 123 3.37 -21.40 5.33
CA ARG A 123 4.83 -21.47 5.18
C ARG A 123 5.53 -20.65 6.26
N GLN A 124 5.01 -19.46 6.60
CA GLN A 124 5.53 -18.65 7.72
C GLN A 124 5.48 -19.42 9.03
N VAL A 125 4.39 -20.14 9.32
CA VAL A 125 4.27 -21.01 10.50
C VAL A 125 5.36 -22.09 10.54
N LYS A 126 5.74 -22.65 9.38
CA LYS A 126 6.85 -23.62 9.31
C LYS A 126 8.19 -22.95 9.62
N GLU A 127 8.44 -21.78 9.07
CA GLU A 127 9.65 -21.00 9.32
C GLU A 127 9.77 -20.62 10.80
N PHE A 128 8.72 -20.07 11.39
CA PHE A 128 8.70 -19.74 12.82
C PHE A 128 8.93 -20.97 13.72
N ARG A 129 8.48 -22.15 13.30
CA ARG A 129 8.78 -23.39 14.01
C ARG A 129 10.28 -23.73 13.99
N HIS A 130 10.96 -23.50 12.88
CA HIS A 130 12.42 -23.68 12.79
C HIS A 130 13.17 -22.65 13.64
N LEU A 131 12.60 -21.46 13.84
CA LEU A 131 13.12 -20.43 14.73
C LEU A 131 12.76 -20.64 16.22
N GLY A 132 12.12 -21.76 16.56
CA GLY A 132 11.87 -22.18 17.95
C GLY A 132 10.48 -21.85 18.49
N ILE A 133 9.56 -21.22 17.71
CA ILE A 133 8.22 -20.91 18.18
C ILE A 133 7.14 -21.66 17.38
N ARG A 134 6.14 -22.21 18.07
CA ARG A 134 5.00 -22.90 17.47
C ARG A 134 3.78 -21.98 17.41
N LEU A 135 3.65 -21.26 16.30
CA LEU A 135 2.45 -20.49 15.97
C LEU A 135 1.49 -21.32 15.10
N SER A 136 0.21 -20.98 15.11
CA SER A 136 -0.79 -21.56 14.21
C SER A 136 -1.15 -20.57 13.10
N GLU A 137 -1.67 -21.06 11.98
CA GLU A 137 -2.19 -20.19 10.91
C GLU A 137 -3.33 -19.29 11.41
N SER A 138 -4.18 -19.82 12.31
CA SER A 138 -5.24 -19.04 12.93
C SER A 138 -4.70 -17.92 13.82
N THR A 139 -3.52 -18.09 14.44
CA THR A 139 -2.85 -17.03 15.20
C THR A 139 -2.42 -15.91 14.28
N LEU A 140 -1.72 -16.22 13.17
CA LEU A 140 -1.30 -15.20 12.20
C LEU A 140 -2.51 -14.50 11.55
N SER A 141 -3.55 -15.24 11.19
CA SER A 141 -4.79 -14.67 10.66
C SER A 141 -5.49 -13.76 11.69
N GLY A 142 -5.44 -14.12 12.97
CA GLY A 142 -5.96 -13.31 14.07
C GLY A 142 -5.18 -12.02 14.31
N TRP A 143 -3.91 -11.96 13.96
CA TRP A 143 -3.09 -10.72 13.99
C TRP A 143 -3.26 -9.88 12.73
N PHE A 144 -3.54 -10.52 11.59
CA PHE A 144 -3.60 -9.87 10.29
C PHE A 144 -4.72 -8.83 10.21
N LYS A 145 -5.96 -9.19 10.58
CA LYS A 145 -7.09 -8.26 10.52
C LYS A 145 -6.85 -7.01 11.39
N PRO A 146 -6.53 -7.11 12.69
CA PRO A 146 -6.31 -5.93 13.52
C PRO A 146 -5.16 -5.03 13.07
N VAL A 147 -4.07 -5.58 12.52
CA VAL A 147 -2.98 -4.75 11.99
C VAL A 147 -3.40 -4.03 10.69
N CYS A 148 -4.25 -4.65 9.86
CA CYS A 148 -4.83 -3.95 8.72
C CYS A 148 -5.79 -2.83 9.14
N GLU A 149 -6.60 -3.05 10.19
CA GLU A 149 -7.45 -2.01 10.78
C GLU A 149 -6.62 -0.84 11.35
N LEU A 150 -5.50 -1.15 12.01
CA LEU A 150 -4.54 -0.13 12.48
C LEU A 150 -4.01 0.72 11.32
N LEU A 151 -3.67 0.10 10.18
CA LEU A 151 -3.10 0.77 9.01
C LEU A 151 -4.16 1.43 8.10
N ARG A 152 -5.44 1.15 8.29
CA ARG A 152 -6.56 1.67 7.47
C ARG A 152 -6.56 3.20 7.36
N PRO A 153 -6.39 4.00 8.42
CA PRO A 153 -6.38 5.46 8.32
C PRO A 153 -5.28 6.01 7.40
N LEU A 154 -4.13 5.32 7.31
CA LEU A 154 -3.07 5.68 6.34
C LEU A 154 -3.51 5.40 4.90
N TYR A 155 -4.19 4.29 4.69
CA TYR A 155 -4.75 3.97 3.38
C TYR A 155 -5.82 4.98 2.97
N ASP A 156 -6.72 5.37 3.87
CA ASP A 156 -7.79 6.32 3.59
C ASP A 156 -7.19 7.70 3.23
N GLU A 157 -6.16 8.13 3.94
CA GLU A 157 -5.43 9.37 3.61
C GLU A 157 -4.71 9.24 2.25
N LEU A 158 -4.10 8.09 1.96
CA LEU A 158 -3.46 7.83 0.68
C LEU A 158 -4.47 7.88 -0.49
N VAL A 159 -5.67 7.32 -0.31
CA VAL A 159 -6.77 7.41 -1.29
C VAL A 159 -7.16 8.87 -1.53
N ARG A 160 -7.36 9.64 -0.46
CA ARG A 160 -7.69 11.08 -0.55
C ARG A 160 -6.66 11.85 -1.37
N LEU A 161 -5.38 11.59 -1.12
CA LEU A 161 -4.28 12.24 -1.84
C LEU A 161 -4.27 11.86 -3.32
N VAL A 162 -4.36 10.56 -3.65
CA VAL A 162 -4.32 10.09 -5.04
C VAL A 162 -5.50 10.63 -5.84
N VAL A 163 -6.70 10.69 -5.25
CA VAL A 163 -7.88 11.27 -5.91
C VAL A 163 -7.73 12.78 -6.13
N GLY A 164 -6.96 13.46 -5.28
CA GLY A 164 -6.66 14.90 -5.41
C GLY A 164 -5.54 15.25 -6.41
N CYS A 165 -4.84 14.25 -6.99
CA CYS A 165 -3.76 14.50 -7.94
C CYS A 165 -4.28 14.82 -9.34
N GLY A 166 -3.50 15.60 -10.12
CA GLY A 166 -3.90 16.02 -11.47
C GLY A 166 -3.63 14.99 -12.58
N TYR A 167 -2.82 13.96 -12.32
CA TYR A 167 -2.51 12.93 -13.31
C TYR A 167 -2.37 11.55 -12.65
N VAL A 168 -3.24 10.63 -13.05
CA VAL A 168 -3.22 9.25 -12.58
C VAL A 168 -3.20 8.25 -13.72
N GLN A 169 -2.54 7.12 -13.48
CA GLN A 169 -2.64 5.92 -14.28
C GLN A 169 -3.48 4.89 -13.55
N ALA A 170 -4.40 4.23 -14.26
CA ALA A 170 -5.27 3.22 -13.70
C ALA A 170 -5.20 1.92 -14.51
N ASP A 171 -5.33 0.81 -13.80
CA ASP A 171 -5.38 -0.54 -14.35
C ASP A 171 -6.12 -1.45 -13.36
N GLU A 172 -6.59 -2.62 -13.81
CA GLU A 172 -7.23 -3.58 -12.93
C GLU A 172 -6.59 -4.96 -13.04
N THR A 173 -6.70 -5.71 -11.96
CA THR A 173 -6.23 -7.08 -11.92
C THR A 173 -7.21 -7.98 -11.18
N THR A 174 -7.23 -9.26 -11.58
CA THR A 174 -8.15 -10.22 -10.95
C THR A 174 -7.61 -10.71 -9.62
N ILE A 175 -8.51 -10.94 -8.68
CA ILE A 175 -8.28 -11.63 -7.41
C ILE A 175 -9.37 -12.68 -7.22
N ARG A 176 -9.04 -13.79 -6.58
CA ARG A 176 -10.04 -14.80 -6.21
C ARG A 176 -10.47 -14.62 -4.76
N VAL A 177 -11.77 -14.62 -4.51
CA VAL A 177 -12.36 -14.40 -3.19
C VAL A 177 -13.40 -15.47 -2.90
N ILE A 178 -13.36 -16.06 -1.70
CA ILE A 178 -14.38 -17.02 -1.28
C ILE A 178 -15.61 -16.23 -0.81
N SER A 179 -16.74 -16.43 -1.50
CA SER A 179 -18.03 -15.90 -1.07
C SER A 179 -18.77 -16.92 -0.18
N LYS A 180 -19.41 -16.43 0.89
CA LYS A 180 -20.16 -17.30 1.81
C LYS A 180 -21.17 -18.14 1.06
N GLY A 181 -21.21 -19.43 1.35
CA GLY A 181 -22.21 -20.39 0.83
C GLY A 181 -21.96 -20.97 -0.56
N LYS A 182 -20.93 -20.51 -1.29
CA LYS A 182 -20.69 -21.00 -2.67
C LYS A 182 -19.68 -22.14 -2.81
N GLY A 183 -18.87 -22.43 -1.78
CA GLY A 183 -17.87 -23.51 -1.79
C GLY A 183 -16.73 -23.35 -2.82
N LYS A 184 -16.70 -22.24 -3.57
CA LYS A 184 -15.68 -21.90 -4.58
C LYS A 184 -15.29 -20.45 -4.48
N ALA A 185 -14.07 -20.14 -4.95
CA ALA A 185 -13.61 -18.76 -5.04
C ALA A 185 -14.09 -18.11 -6.34
N ASP A 186 -14.82 -17.02 -6.21
CA ASP A 186 -15.25 -16.19 -7.33
C ASP A 186 -14.08 -15.35 -7.86
N LYS A 187 -14.15 -14.97 -9.13
CA LYS A 187 -13.19 -14.07 -9.76
C LYS A 187 -13.68 -12.64 -9.57
N GLU A 188 -12.97 -11.89 -8.73
CA GLU A 188 -13.21 -10.49 -8.44
C GLU A 188 -12.06 -9.62 -8.96
N TYR A 189 -12.15 -8.29 -8.77
CA TYR A 189 -11.19 -7.33 -9.28
C TYR A 189 -10.62 -6.42 -8.19
N LEU A 190 -9.33 -6.16 -8.30
CA LEU A 190 -8.64 -5.08 -7.61
C LEU A 190 -8.35 -3.98 -8.62
N TRP A 191 -8.80 -2.79 -8.35
CA TRP A 191 -8.53 -1.59 -9.12
C TRP A 191 -7.28 -0.93 -8.57
N MET A 192 -6.33 -0.65 -9.43
CA MET A 192 -5.11 0.05 -9.07
C MET A 192 -5.13 1.44 -9.67
N VAL A 193 -4.79 2.45 -8.87
CA VAL A 193 -4.60 3.83 -9.33
C VAL A 193 -3.26 4.35 -8.81
N ARG A 194 -2.47 4.92 -9.71
CA ARG A 194 -1.17 5.50 -9.42
C ARG A 194 -1.16 6.99 -9.76
N ALA A 195 -0.94 7.83 -8.78
CA ALA A 195 -0.56 9.22 -8.99
C ALA A 195 0.90 9.25 -9.49
N VAL A 196 1.09 9.71 -10.71
CA VAL A 196 2.36 9.52 -11.44
C VAL A 196 3.44 10.44 -10.90
N MET A 197 3.12 11.71 -10.72
CA MET A 197 4.06 12.74 -10.29
C MET A 197 4.40 12.58 -8.81
N GLU A 198 3.41 12.31 -7.99
CA GLU A 198 3.52 12.15 -6.54
C GLU A 198 4.05 10.76 -6.15
N LYS A 199 4.12 9.80 -7.09
CA LYS A 199 4.57 8.43 -6.88
C LYS A 199 3.78 7.71 -5.76
N LEU A 200 2.48 7.97 -5.67
CA LEU A 200 1.56 7.32 -4.74
C LEU A 200 0.75 6.26 -5.45
N VAL A 201 0.51 5.13 -4.80
CA VAL A 201 -0.18 3.97 -5.41
C VAL A 201 -1.26 3.47 -4.47
N ILE A 202 -2.47 3.29 -5.00
CA ILE A 202 -3.57 2.65 -4.28
C ILE A 202 -4.07 1.43 -5.05
N PHE A 203 -4.45 0.40 -4.30
CA PHE A 203 -5.31 -0.69 -4.73
C PHE A 203 -6.64 -0.55 -4.04
N HIS A 204 -7.72 -0.80 -4.74
CA HIS A 204 -9.07 -0.71 -4.19
C HIS A 204 -9.85 -1.98 -4.53
N TYR A 205 -10.55 -2.51 -3.55
CA TYR A 205 -11.46 -3.63 -3.65
C TYR A 205 -12.85 -3.19 -3.23
N ASP A 206 -13.86 -3.59 -4.02
CA ASP A 206 -15.28 -3.39 -3.70
C ASP A 206 -16.01 -4.67 -4.15
N ASP A 207 -16.85 -5.24 -3.31
CA ASP A 207 -17.59 -6.47 -3.57
C ASP A 207 -18.85 -6.25 -4.45
N ASP A 208 -19.21 -4.99 -4.68
CA ASP A 208 -20.47 -4.62 -5.36
C ASP A 208 -20.48 -4.83 -6.88
N SER A 209 -19.39 -4.96 -7.58
CA SER A 209 -19.36 -5.48 -8.94
C SER A 209 -18.07 -5.29 -9.78
N ARG A 210 -18.01 -6.03 -10.90
CA ARG A 210 -17.07 -5.90 -12.02
C ARG A 210 -17.28 -4.64 -12.87
N SER A 211 -18.21 -3.77 -12.52
CA SER A 211 -18.62 -2.67 -13.37
C SER A 211 -17.72 -1.45 -13.15
N GLY A 212 -17.62 -0.60 -14.19
CA GLY A 212 -16.97 0.70 -14.08
C GLY A 212 -17.54 1.62 -12.97
N GLN A 213 -18.57 1.17 -12.26
CA GLN A 213 -19.13 1.87 -11.11
C GLN A 213 -18.16 1.90 -9.92
N THR A 214 -17.40 0.83 -9.68
CA THR A 214 -16.40 0.80 -8.61
C THR A 214 -15.33 1.86 -8.83
N ILE A 215 -14.72 1.91 -10.02
CA ILE A 215 -13.71 2.92 -10.33
C ILE A 215 -14.31 4.33 -10.38
N ARG A 216 -15.57 4.48 -10.83
CA ARG A 216 -16.29 5.75 -10.80
C ARG A 216 -16.54 6.23 -9.37
N LYS A 217 -16.91 5.33 -8.46
CA LYS A 217 -17.11 5.63 -7.04
C LYS A 217 -15.79 6.05 -6.38
N LEU A 218 -14.71 5.32 -6.68
CA LEU A 218 -13.36 5.63 -6.17
C LEU A 218 -12.87 7.01 -6.64
N LEU A 219 -13.04 7.31 -7.93
CA LEU A 219 -12.56 8.53 -8.57
C LEU A 219 -13.67 9.59 -8.79
N LYS A 220 -14.74 9.57 -7.97
CA LYS A 220 -15.91 10.46 -8.16
C LYS A 220 -15.56 11.95 -8.16
N ASP A 221 -14.59 12.35 -7.35
CA ASP A 221 -14.17 13.74 -7.18
C ASP A 221 -12.86 14.04 -7.95
N PHE A 222 -12.35 13.08 -8.73
CA PHE A 222 -11.12 13.23 -9.50
C PHE A 222 -11.30 14.23 -10.64
N LYS A 223 -10.30 15.09 -10.82
CA LYS A 223 -10.17 15.99 -11.97
C LYS A 223 -8.72 15.95 -12.47
N GLY A 224 -8.56 15.81 -13.77
CA GLY A 224 -7.25 15.73 -14.38
C GLY A 224 -7.14 14.68 -15.49
N TYR A 225 -5.96 14.17 -15.69
CA TYR A 225 -5.63 13.17 -16.70
C TYR A 225 -5.75 11.76 -16.12
N LEU A 226 -6.62 10.94 -16.72
CA LEU A 226 -6.81 9.53 -16.36
C LEU A 226 -6.32 8.65 -17.51
N GLN A 227 -5.18 8.00 -17.35
CA GLN A 227 -4.60 7.12 -18.35
C GLN A 227 -4.85 5.64 -18.02
N SER A 228 -5.31 4.89 -19.03
CA SER A 228 -5.59 3.45 -18.93
C SER A 228 -5.31 2.71 -20.25
N ASP A 229 -5.49 1.40 -20.24
CA ASP A 229 -5.32 0.52 -21.41
C ASP A 229 -6.43 0.63 -22.48
N GLY A 230 -7.45 1.43 -22.21
CA GLY A 230 -8.65 1.53 -23.08
C GLY A 230 -9.76 0.53 -22.73
N TYR A 231 -9.68 -0.14 -21.58
CA TYR A 231 -10.78 -0.99 -21.11
C TYR A 231 -12.06 -0.19 -20.92
N SER A 232 -13.19 -0.77 -21.37
CA SER A 232 -14.48 -0.08 -21.45
C SER A 232 -15.02 0.40 -20.09
N ALA A 233 -14.55 -0.15 -18.97
CA ALA A 233 -14.95 0.29 -17.65
C ALA A 233 -14.59 1.77 -17.39
N TYR A 234 -13.52 2.29 -18.01
CA TYR A 234 -13.11 3.68 -17.88
C TYR A 234 -13.95 4.66 -18.72
N ASN A 235 -14.78 4.14 -19.65
CA ASN A 235 -15.67 4.99 -20.45
C ASN A 235 -16.74 5.70 -19.60
N VAL A 236 -16.97 5.27 -18.36
CA VAL A 236 -17.85 5.97 -17.41
C VAL A 236 -17.40 7.41 -17.10
N PHE A 237 -16.15 7.76 -17.42
CA PHE A 237 -15.59 9.10 -17.27
C PHE A 237 -15.66 9.92 -18.58
N GLU A 238 -16.14 9.33 -19.68
CA GLU A 238 -16.28 10.06 -20.94
C GLU A 238 -17.30 11.19 -20.78
N GLY A 239 -16.91 12.41 -21.20
CA GLY A 239 -17.74 13.59 -21.00
C GLY A 239 -17.85 14.10 -19.56
N THR A 240 -17.15 13.50 -18.60
CA THR A 240 -17.10 14.01 -17.23
C THR A 240 -16.28 15.31 -17.20
N GLU A 241 -16.88 16.38 -16.69
CA GLU A 241 -16.24 17.69 -16.59
C GLU A 241 -14.95 17.63 -15.76
N GLY A 242 -13.87 18.13 -16.33
CA GLY A 242 -12.56 18.16 -15.69
C GLY A 242 -11.76 16.85 -15.80
N VAL A 243 -12.28 15.79 -16.44
CA VAL A 243 -11.54 14.53 -16.66
C VAL A 243 -11.15 14.40 -18.12
N CYS A 244 -9.86 14.17 -18.40
CA CYS A 244 -9.33 13.90 -19.73
C CYS A 244 -8.81 12.45 -19.76
N LEU A 245 -9.46 11.60 -20.55
CA LEU A 245 -9.04 10.21 -20.75
C LEU A 245 -7.84 10.14 -21.68
N ILE A 246 -6.86 9.29 -21.33
CA ILE A 246 -5.63 9.04 -22.10
C ILE A 246 -5.51 7.54 -22.35
N ALA A 247 -5.19 7.15 -23.58
CA ALA A 247 -4.91 5.78 -23.93
C ALA A 247 -3.41 5.44 -23.81
N CYS A 248 -3.11 4.15 -23.75
CA CYS A 248 -1.75 3.62 -23.64
C CYS A 248 -1.24 3.15 -24.99
N LEU A 249 -0.11 3.70 -25.46
CA LEU A 249 0.52 3.29 -26.72
C LEU A 249 1.09 1.87 -26.64
N ALA A 250 1.55 1.40 -25.48
CA ALA A 250 2.07 0.05 -25.32
C ALA A 250 0.98 -1.03 -25.60
N HIS A 251 -0.27 -0.79 -25.21
CA HIS A 251 -1.39 -1.68 -25.50
C HIS A 251 -1.73 -1.66 -27.01
N ILE A 252 -1.76 -0.48 -27.62
CA ILE A 252 -1.93 -0.36 -29.07
C ILE A 252 -0.82 -1.13 -29.81
N ARG A 253 0.43 -0.95 -29.41
CA ARG A 253 1.59 -1.66 -29.96
C ARG A 253 1.43 -3.17 -29.87
N ARG A 254 0.99 -3.71 -28.74
CA ARG A 254 0.78 -5.16 -28.52
C ARG A 254 -0.20 -5.76 -29.53
N HIS A 255 -1.25 -5.04 -29.90
CA HIS A 255 -2.19 -5.51 -30.93
C HIS A 255 -1.53 -5.63 -32.31
N PHE A 256 -0.68 -4.70 -32.69
CA PHE A 256 0.10 -4.79 -33.95
C PHE A 256 1.16 -5.88 -33.91
N GLU A 257 1.79 -6.16 -32.75
CA GLU A 257 2.70 -7.29 -32.58
C GLU A 257 2.00 -8.63 -32.83
N MET A 258 0.77 -8.79 -32.34
CA MET A 258 -0.02 -10.01 -32.62
C MET A 258 -0.36 -10.19 -34.11
N ALA A 259 -0.30 -9.13 -34.92
CA ALA A 259 -0.53 -9.19 -36.36
C ALA A 259 0.73 -9.60 -37.17
N LEU A 260 1.92 -9.68 -36.56
CA LEU A 260 3.16 -10.05 -37.25
C LEU A 260 3.10 -11.44 -37.92
N GLU A 261 2.43 -12.39 -37.27
CA GLU A 261 2.30 -13.76 -37.80
C GLU A 261 1.41 -13.85 -39.02
N GLU A 262 0.43 -12.95 -39.15
CA GLU A 262 -0.55 -12.98 -40.23
C GLU A 262 -0.22 -12.02 -41.37
N ASN A 263 0.24 -10.80 -41.05
CA ASN A 263 0.58 -9.77 -42.06
C ASN A 263 1.83 -8.98 -41.63
N ARG A 264 2.97 -9.59 -41.84
CA ARG A 264 4.27 -9.09 -41.38
C ARG A 264 4.58 -7.67 -41.91
N ASN A 265 4.34 -7.41 -43.20
CA ASN A 265 4.71 -6.12 -43.79
C ASN A 265 3.92 -4.95 -43.19
N LEU A 266 2.62 -5.10 -42.99
CA LEU A 266 1.78 -4.07 -42.40
C LEU A 266 2.07 -3.93 -40.90
N ALA A 267 2.28 -5.05 -40.20
CA ALA A 267 2.64 -5.03 -38.78
C ALA A 267 3.99 -4.36 -38.52
N GLU A 268 5.02 -4.69 -39.33
CA GLU A 268 6.33 -4.05 -39.20
C GLU A 268 6.27 -2.54 -39.50
N HIS A 269 5.43 -2.11 -40.46
CA HIS A 269 5.22 -0.68 -40.71
C HIS A 269 4.65 0.02 -39.46
N ALA A 270 3.58 -0.54 -38.86
CA ALA A 270 2.97 0.00 -37.66
C ALA A 270 3.96 0.07 -36.51
N LEU A 271 4.68 -1.03 -36.26
CA LEU A 271 5.64 -1.14 -35.17
C LEU A 271 6.83 -0.18 -35.34
N LYS A 272 7.31 0.03 -36.57
CA LYS A 272 8.37 1.02 -36.85
C LYS A 272 7.87 2.44 -36.56
N THR A 273 6.68 2.80 -37.00
CA THR A 273 6.12 4.12 -36.71
C THR A 273 5.95 4.34 -35.20
N ILE A 274 5.41 3.35 -34.48
CA ILE A 274 5.29 3.41 -33.03
C ILE A 274 6.67 3.55 -32.38
N GLN A 275 7.69 2.85 -32.88
CA GLN A 275 9.06 2.95 -32.40
C GLN A 275 9.64 4.35 -32.58
N GLU A 276 9.37 5.02 -33.71
CA GLU A 276 9.80 6.41 -33.90
C GLU A 276 9.15 7.36 -32.88
N ILE A 277 7.86 7.16 -32.56
CA ILE A 277 7.20 7.95 -31.51
C ILE A 277 7.89 7.73 -30.14
N TYR A 278 8.23 6.48 -29.78
CA TYR A 278 9.00 6.20 -28.56
C TYR A 278 10.40 6.81 -28.58
N ARG A 279 11.06 6.92 -29.75
CA ARG A 279 12.39 7.57 -29.85
C ARG A 279 12.32 9.04 -29.45
N VAL A 280 11.25 9.75 -29.78
CA VAL A 280 11.06 11.15 -29.35
C VAL A 280 11.02 11.23 -27.83
N GLU A 281 10.30 10.32 -27.16
CA GLU A 281 10.24 10.27 -25.70
C GLU A 281 11.60 9.93 -25.07
N HIS A 282 12.31 8.92 -25.61
CA HIS A 282 13.64 8.55 -25.14
C HIS A 282 14.67 9.68 -25.33
N PHE A 283 14.56 10.44 -26.43
CA PHE A 283 15.40 11.60 -26.63
C PHE A 283 15.18 12.66 -25.55
N ALA A 284 13.92 12.96 -25.25
CA ALA A 284 13.56 13.91 -24.19
C ALA A 284 14.03 13.43 -22.80
N ASP A 285 13.88 12.10 -22.50
CA ASP A 285 14.38 11.51 -21.25
C ASP A 285 15.91 11.59 -21.14
N SER A 286 16.64 11.29 -22.23
CA SER A 286 18.13 11.31 -22.25
C SER A 286 18.71 12.73 -22.12
N ARG A 287 17.92 13.74 -22.38
CA ARG A 287 18.28 15.16 -22.26
C ARG A 287 17.70 15.82 -21.03
N GLU A 288 16.99 15.04 -20.19
CA GLU A 288 16.33 15.53 -18.96
C GLU A 288 15.42 16.76 -19.21
N TYR A 289 14.70 16.73 -20.35
CA TYR A 289 13.82 17.82 -20.75
C TYR A 289 12.76 18.08 -19.70
N THR A 290 12.52 19.37 -19.44
CA THR A 290 11.36 19.83 -18.65
C THR A 290 10.05 19.44 -19.34
N ALA A 291 8.95 19.54 -18.63
CA ALA A 291 7.63 19.25 -19.21
C ALA A 291 7.32 20.14 -20.43
N GLU A 292 7.69 21.43 -20.39
CA GLU A 292 7.46 22.33 -21.52
C GLU A 292 8.34 21.99 -22.72
N GLU A 293 9.64 21.79 -22.54
CA GLU A 293 10.56 21.37 -23.61
C GLU A 293 10.13 20.05 -24.24
N ARG A 294 9.67 19.09 -23.42
CA ARG A 294 9.13 17.80 -23.91
C ARG A 294 7.85 18.03 -24.74
N ARG A 295 6.97 18.90 -24.27
CA ARG A 295 5.73 19.23 -24.99
C ARG A 295 6.06 19.87 -26.33
N GLU A 296 6.97 20.82 -26.41
CA GLU A 296 7.42 21.45 -27.66
C GLU A 296 8.04 20.42 -28.62
N LEU A 297 8.91 19.54 -28.13
CA LEU A 297 9.49 18.44 -28.90
C LEU A 297 8.41 17.53 -29.50
N ARG A 298 7.40 17.16 -28.71
CA ARG A 298 6.26 16.37 -29.16
C ARG A 298 5.45 17.03 -30.26
N LEU A 299 5.18 18.32 -30.11
CA LEU A 299 4.48 19.11 -31.15
C LEU A 299 5.24 19.16 -32.48
N CYS A 300 6.58 19.26 -32.40
CA CYS A 300 7.43 19.28 -33.60
C CYS A 300 7.63 17.90 -34.23
N GLN A 301 7.87 16.87 -33.45
CA GLN A 301 8.31 15.56 -33.96
C GLN A 301 7.25 14.45 -33.85
N SER A 302 6.46 14.38 -32.76
CA SER A 302 5.49 13.31 -32.58
C SER A 302 4.19 13.57 -33.37
N VAL A 303 3.74 14.82 -33.48
CA VAL A 303 2.49 15.16 -34.19
C VAL A 303 2.50 14.68 -35.64
N PRO A 304 3.53 14.97 -36.45
CA PRO A 304 3.57 14.45 -37.85
C PRO A 304 3.54 12.94 -37.94
N LEU A 305 4.20 12.22 -37.03
CA LEU A 305 4.18 10.75 -36.96
C LEU A 305 2.79 10.23 -36.61
N LEU A 306 2.14 10.84 -35.61
CA LEU A 306 0.79 10.47 -35.18
C LEU A 306 -0.24 10.69 -36.28
N ASP A 307 -0.19 11.82 -37.00
CA ASP A 307 -1.13 12.14 -38.08
C ASP A 307 -0.90 11.25 -39.32
N SER A 308 0.37 10.95 -39.61
CA SER A 308 0.70 10.00 -40.69
C SER A 308 0.21 8.59 -40.35
N PHE A 309 0.35 8.16 -39.10
CA PHE A 309 -0.07 6.84 -38.67
C PHE A 309 -1.61 6.70 -38.66
N GLU A 310 -2.32 7.75 -38.24
CA GLU A 310 -3.80 7.78 -38.31
C GLU A 310 -4.30 7.60 -39.74
N LYS A 311 -3.78 8.37 -40.69
CA LYS A 311 -4.12 8.25 -42.13
C LYS A 311 -3.75 6.86 -42.67
N TRP A 312 -2.62 6.30 -42.24
CA TRP A 312 -2.24 4.95 -42.65
C TRP A 312 -3.20 3.90 -42.09
N MET A 313 -3.66 4.01 -40.84
CA MET A 313 -4.68 3.10 -40.29
C MET A 313 -5.99 3.15 -41.09
N GLU A 314 -6.46 4.36 -41.40
CA GLU A 314 -7.69 4.54 -42.25
C GLU A 314 -7.54 3.87 -43.60
N GLY A 315 -6.45 4.15 -44.32
CA GLY A 315 -6.19 3.60 -45.63
C GLY A 315 -5.91 2.09 -45.66
N THR A 316 -5.46 1.53 -44.53
CA THR A 316 -5.18 0.09 -44.38
C THR A 316 -6.42 -0.68 -43.98
N TYR A 317 -7.25 -0.12 -43.10
CA TYR A 317 -8.47 -0.80 -42.61
C TYR A 317 -9.40 -1.27 -43.72
N VAL A 318 -9.57 -0.46 -44.73
CA VAL A 318 -10.44 -0.80 -45.89
C VAL A 318 -9.87 -1.92 -46.79
N LYS A 319 -8.60 -2.27 -46.63
CA LYS A 319 -7.87 -3.27 -47.41
C LYS A 319 -7.68 -4.61 -46.71
N VAL A 320 -7.99 -4.68 -45.41
CA VAL A 320 -7.79 -5.89 -44.60
C VAL A 320 -9.12 -6.44 -44.08
N PRO A 321 -9.29 -7.77 -43.95
CA PRO A 321 -10.50 -8.34 -43.37
C PRO A 321 -10.66 -7.85 -41.90
N PRO A 322 -11.86 -7.41 -41.46
CA PRO A 322 -12.08 -6.90 -40.11
C PRO A 322 -11.74 -7.90 -39.00
N LYS A 323 -11.89 -9.20 -39.27
CA LYS A 323 -11.59 -10.28 -38.34
C LYS A 323 -10.13 -10.73 -38.34
N SER A 324 -9.30 -10.24 -39.26
CA SER A 324 -7.86 -10.50 -39.30
C SER A 324 -7.19 -9.86 -38.09
N ARG A 325 -6.00 -10.33 -37.70
CA ARG A 325 -5.22 -9.73 -36.58
C ARG A 325 -4.93 -8.25 -36.85
N MET A 326 -4.61 -7.90 -38.10
CA MET A 326 -4.40 -6.51 -38.50
C MET A 326 -5.71 -5.68 -38.43
N GLY A 327 -6.83 -6.19 -38.90
CA GLY A 327 -8.13 -5.54 -38.79
C GLY A 327 -8.53 -5.31 -37.32
N GLN A 328 -8.31 -6.31 -36.46
CA GLN A 328 -8.53 -6.18 -35.01
C GLN A 328 -7.62 -5.15 -34.38
N ALA A 329 -6.33 -5.09 -34.74
CA ALA A 329 -5.38 -4.12 -34.23
C ALA A 329 -5.80 -2.68 -34.55
N ILE A 330 -6.22 -2.42 -35.79
CA ILE A 330 -6.72 -1.10 -36.23
C ILE A 330 -8.06 -0.78 -35.55
N SER A 331 -8.98 -1.75 -35.48
CA SER A 331 -10.28 -1.57 -34.81
C SER A 331 -10.14 -1.27 -33.31
N TYR A 332 -9.08 -1.74 -32.67
CA TYR A 332 -8.73 -1.39 -31.28
C TYR A 332 -8.10 0.01 -31.20
N ALA A 333 -7.12 0.30 -32.04
CA ALA A 333 -6.32 1.52 -31.96
C ALA A 333 -7.09 2.78 -32.38
N TYR A 334 -7.86 2.69 -33.48
CA TYR A 334 -8.47 3.86 -34.10
C TYR A 334 -9.49 4.61 -33.22
N PRO A 335 -10.43 3.94 -32.52
CA PRO A 335 -11.33 4.62 -31.59
C PRO A 335 -10.60 5.27 -30.38
N LEU A 336 -9.44 4.72 -30.01
CA LEU A 336 -8.62 5.25 -28.89
C LEU A 336 -7.67 6.35 -29.35
N TRP A 337 -7.54 6.61 -30.66
CA TRP A 337 -6.53 7.52 -31.18
C TRP A 337 -6.66 8.97 -30.68
N PRO A 338 -7.87 9.56 -30.55
CA PRO A 338 -8.02 10.87 -29.93
C PRO A 338 -7.55 10.90 -28.47
N ARG A 339 -7.81 9.83 -27.71
CA ARG A 339 -7.32 9.69 -26.32
C ARG A 339 -5.81 9.46 -26.29
N MET A 340 -5.25 8.77 -27.30
CA MET A 340 -3.81 8.60 -27.44
C MET A 340 -3.13 9.96 -27.66
N LYS A 341 -3.63 10.79 -28.58
CA LYS A 341 -3.09 12.14 -28.83
C LYS A 341 -3.18 13.09 -27.61
N ALA A 342 -3.98 12.75 -26.59
CA ALA A 342 -4.14 13.60 -25.41
C ALA A 342 -2.83 13.80 -24.60
N PHE A 343 -1.82 12.89 -24.73
CA PHE A 343 -0.52 13.06 -24.08
C PHE A 343 0.27 14.29 -24.57
N LEU A 344 -0.09 14.82 -25.74
CA LEU A 344 0.50 16.05 -26.31
C LEU A 344 0.14 17.31 -25.51
N LYS A 345 -0.90 17.27 -24.67
CA LYS A 345 -1.39 18.42 -23.91
C LYS A 345 -0.42 18.86 -22.82
N ASP A 346 0.31 17.91 -22.23
CA ASP A 346 1.22 18.18 -21.12
C ASP A 346 2.45 17.26 -21.21
N GLY A 347 3.64 17.81 -21.08
CA GLY A 347 4.90 17.06 -21.13
C GLY A 347 5.11 16.07 -19.98
N ASN A 348 4.40 16.20 -18.88
CA ASN A 348 4.43 15.26 -17.76
C ASN A 348 3.69 13.97 -18.05
N ILE A 349 2.73 13.97 -18.98
CA ILE A 349 1.94 12.79 -19.30
C ILE A 349 2.83 11.76 -20.01
N LYS A 350 2.84 10.53 -19.49
CA LYS A 350 3.56 9.42 -20.13
C LYS A 350 2.79 8.90 -21.35
N ILE A 351 3.53 8.38 -22.33
CA ILE A 351 2.95 7.82 -23.56
C ILE A 351 2.26 6.47 -23.32
N ASP A 352 2.59 5.81 -22.22
CA ASP A 352 2.05 4.51 -21.81
C ASP A 352 1.77 4.45 -20.30
N ASN A 353 1.04 3.40 -19.88
CA ASN A 353 0.73 3.14 -18.48
C ASN A 353 1.64 2.06 -17.86
N ASN A 354 2.85 1.87 -18.34
CA ASN A 354 3.80 0.88 -17.85
C ASN A 354 4.08 1.03 -16.34
N LEU A 355 4.01 2.24 -15.79
CA LEU A 355 4.17 2.46 -14.35
C LEU A 355 3.03 1.80 -13.55
N ALA A 356 1.81 1.82 -14.09
CA ALA A 356 0.67 1.13 -13.51
C ALA A 356 0.84 -0.39 -13.58
N GLU A 357 1.18 -0.93 -14.75
CA GLU A 357 1.43 -2.37 -14.93
C GLU A 357 2.52 -2.88 -13.99
N ASN A 358 3.61 -2.13 -13.82
CA ASN A 358 4.70 -2.47 -12.90
C ASN A 358 4.27 -2.48 -11.43
N ALA A 359 3.31 -1.62 -11.05
CA ALA A 359 2.77 -1.60 -9.69
C ALA A 359 1.90 -2.85 -9.39
N ILE A 360 1.22 -3.40 -10.41
CA ILE A 360 0.38 -4.61 -10.29
C ILE A 360 1.22 -5.91 -10.23
N ARG A 361 2.41 -5.95 -10.83
CA ARG A 361 3.23 -7.16 -10.94
C ARG A 361 3.42 -7.95 -9.63
N PRO A 362 3.76 -7.34 -8.47
CA PRO A 362 3.90 -8.07 -7.22
C PRO A 362 2.64 -8.86 -6.85
N LEU A 363 1.46 -8.26 -7.03
CA LEU A 363 0.20 -8.92 -6.75
C LEU A 363 -0.05 -10.13 -7.68
N THR A 364 0.34 -10.03 -8.95
CA THR A 364 0.20 -11.15 -9.89
C THR A 364 1.10 -12.33 -9.53
N LEU A 365 2.27 -12.08 -8.94
CA LEU A 365 3.15 -13.12 -8.41
C LEU A 365 2.54 -13.77 -7.17
N SER A 366 1.93 -12.98 -6.28
CA SER A 366 1.25 -13.47 -5.08
C SER A 366 0.18 -14.51 -5.41
N ARG A 367 -0.56 -14.36 -6.51
CA ARG A 367 -1.59 -15.31 -6.96
C ARG A 367 -1.09 -16.72 -7.27
N LYS A 368 0.23 -16.89 -7.50
CA LYS A 368 0.85 -18.21 -7.68
C LYS A 368 1.17 -18.90 -6.36
N ASN A 369 1.19 -18.17 -5.25
CA ASN A 369 1.55 -18.66 -3.92
C ASN A 369 0.35 -18.82 -2.99
N PHE A 370 -0.60 -17.86 -3.00
CA PHE A 370 -1.86 -17.97 -2.27
C PHE A 370 -3.02 -17.73 -3.24
N LEU A 371 -3.81 -18.76 -3.43
CA LEU A 371 -4.73 -18.89 -4.57
C LEU A 371 -5.98 -18.01 -4.47
N PHE A 372 -6.36 -17.59 -3.24
CA PHE A 372 -7.58 -16.83 -2.98
C PHE A 372 -7.52 -16.08 -1.64
N CYS A 373 -8.36 -15.07 -1.50
CA CYS A 373 -8.72 -14.46 -0.22
C CYS A 373 -9.88 -15.24 0.42
N GLY A 374 -9.82 -15.44 1.73
CA GLY A 374 -10.79 -16.25 2.46
C GLY A 374 -12.20 -15.63 2.55
N ASN A 375 -12.31 -14.32 2.32
CA ASN A 375 -13.55 -13.54 2.28
C ASN A 375 -13.31 -12.16 1.66
N HIS A 376 -14.37 -11.36 1.49
CA HIS A 376 -14.29 -9.99 0.94
C HIS A 376 -13.43 -9.06 1.82
N GLU A 377 -13.59 -9.12 3.14
CA GLU A 377 -12.77 -8.35 4.09
C GLU A 377 -11.26 -8.64 3.93
N ALA A 378 -10.88 -9.90 3.68
CA ALA A 378 -9.48 -10.25 3.42
C ALA A 378 -8.98 -9.67 2.09
N ALA A 379 -9.85 -9.49 1.10
CA ALA A 379 -9.51 -8.84 -0.17
C ALA A 379 -9.33 -7.32 0.02
N GLU A 380 -10.20 -6.66 0.80
CA GLU A 380 -10.04 -5.26 1.20
C GLU A 380 -8.73 -5.03 1.96
N ASN A 381 -8.44 -5.88 2.95
CA ASN A 381 -7.20 -5.81 3.70
C ASN A 381 -5.97 -6.05 2.82
N THR A 382 -6.08 -6.91 1.80
CA THR A 382 -5.04 -7.07 0.78
C THR A 382 -4.83 -5.77 -0.01
N ALA A 383 -5.90 -5.08 -0.40
CA ALA A 383 -5.81 -3.79 -1.08
C ALA A 383 -5.07 -2.75 -0.22
N VAL A 384 -5.40 -2.65 1.07
CA VAL A 384 -4.72 -1.74 2.03
C VAL A 384 -3.21 -1.99 2.05
N ILE A 385 -2.79 -3.23 2.32
CA ILE A 385 -1.36 -3.54 2.46
C ILE A 385 -0.63 -3.38 1.14
N CYS A 386 -1.20 -3.86 0.01
CA CYS A 386 -0.60 -3.68 -1.31
C CYS A 386 -0.43 -2.21 -1.68
N SER A 387 -1.36 -1.32 -1.31
CA SER A 387 -1.26 0.13 -1.55
C SER A 387 -0.06 0.74 -0.83
N LEU A 388 0.08 0.45 0.45
CA LEU A 388 1.14 0.99 1.28
C LEU A 388 2.53 0.48 0.82
N LEU A 389 2.66 -0.83 0.54
CA LEU A 389 3.92 -1.41 0.05
C LEU A 389 4.26 -0.92 -1.37
N ALA A 390 3.28 -0.80 -2.27
CA ALA A 390 3.50 -0.28 -3.60
C ALA A 390 3.92 1.20 -3.57
N THR A 391 3.38 1.99 -2.63
CA THR A 391 3.80 3.37 -2.40
C THR A 391 5.23 3.42 -1.84
N CYS A 392 5.60 2.56 -0.87
CA CYS A 392 6.98 2.43 -0.42
C CYS A 392 7.93 2.17 -1.60
N LYS A 393 7.59 1.21 -2.47
CA LYS A 393 8.38 0.89 -3.66
C LYS A 393 8.49 2.07 -4.62
N ALA A 394 7.38 2.77 -4.88
CA ALA A 394 7.36 3.92 -5.78
C ALA A 394 8.19 5.10 -5.25
N GLN A 395 8.25 5.26 -3.92
CA GLN A 395 9.04 6.26 -3.21
C GLN A 395 10.48 5.81 -2.91
N GLU A 396 10.85 4.59 -3.28
CA GLU A 396 12.16 3.99 -2.97
C GLU A 396 12.44 3.96 -1.45
N VAL A 397 11.40 3.64 -0.67
CA VAL A 397 11.46 3.48 0.78
C VAL A 397 11.58 1.99 1.11
N ASN A 398 12.50 1.67 2.04
CA ASN A 398 12.59 0.30 2.56
C ASN A 398 11.30 -0.05 3.33
N PRO A 399 10.48 -0.99 2.84
CA PRO A 399 9.19 -1.28 3.44
C PRO A 399 9.31 -1.89 4.85
N ARG A 400 10.41 -2.58 5.16
CA ARG A 400 10.68 -3.13 6.49
C ARG A 400 10.91 -2.03 7.52
N GLU A 401 11.78 -1.10 7.20
CA GLU A 401 12.08 0.02 8.10
C GLU A 401 10.84 0.88 8.32
N TRP A 402 10.12 1.14 7.25
CA TRP A 402 8.90 1.91 7.29
C TRP A 402 7.81 1.24 8.14
N LEU A 403 7.49 -0.04 7.89
CA LEU A 403 6.47 -0.78 8.66
C LEU A 403 6.83 -0.90 10.14
N ASN A 404 8.10 -1.18 10.46
CA ASN A 404 8.55 -1.28 11.85
C ASN A 404 8.30 0.02 12.62
N ASP A 405 8.64 1.16 12.02
CA ASP A 405 8.44 2.48 12.63
C ASP A 405 6.96 2.84 12.70
N VAL A 406 6.25 2.70 11.58
CA VAL A 406 4.85 3.14 11.46
C VAL A 406 3.91 2.32 12.35
N ILE A 407 4.05 0.98 12.37
CA ILE A 407 3.22 0.13 13.25
C ILE A 407 3.48 0.47 14.74
N ALA A 408 4.69 0.84 15.11
CA ALA A 408 5.00 1.24 16.48
C ALA A 408 4.43 2.62 16.84
N ARG A 409 4.45 3.57 15.90
CA ARG A 409 4.08 4.97 16.17
C ARG A 409 2.59 5.25 15.96
N LEU A 410 1.92 4.52 15.08
CA LEU A 410 0.55 4.79 14.67
C LEU A 410 -0.47 4.83 15.84
N PRO A 411 -0.37 3.98 16.89
CA PRO A 411 -1.24 4.10 18.06
C PRO A 411 -1.22 5.48 18.71
N TYR A 412 -0.07 6.16 18.76
CA TYR A 412 0.06 7.52 19.31
C TYR A 412 -0.56 8.62 18.43
N TYR A 413 -0.81 8.32 17.14
CA TYR A 413 -1.50 9.23 16.21
C TYR A 413 -3.01 9.05 16.27
N GLN A 414 -3.48 7.89 16.73
CA GLN A 414 -4.89 7.57 16.88
C GLN A 414 -5.44 7.89 18.28
N GLU A 415 -4.58 8.29 19.22
CA GLU A 415 -5.02 8.78 20.52
C GLU A 415 -5.90 10.01 20.37
N LYS A 416 -6.98 10.07 21.16
CA LYS A 416 -7.88 11.20 21.19
C LYS A 416 -7.09 12.45 21.56
N ASP A 417 -7.23 13.51 20.77
CA ASP A 417 -6.54 14.80 20.98
C ASP A 417 -5.00 14.74 20.77
N SER A 418 -4.49 13.77 20.01
CA SER A 418 -3.05 13.66 19.74
C SER A 418 -2.47 14.89 19.01
N GLY A 419 -3.28 15.62 18.25
CA GLY A 419 -2.86 16.75 17.44
C GLY A 419 -1.85 16.41 16.33
N LYS A 420 -1.58 15.12 16.09
CA LYS A 420 -0.60 14.62 15.12
C LYS A 420 -1.24 14.38 13.76
N ASP A 421 -0.56 14.80 12.71
CA ASP A 421 -1.00 14.57 11.34
C ASP A 421 -0.55 13.20 10.85
N ILE A 422 -1.51 12.32 10.53
CA ILE A 422 -1.25 10.96 10.03
C ILE A 422 -0.48 10.98 8.70
N ARG A 423 -0.57 12.06 7.93
CA ARG A 423 0.16 12.30 6.68
C ARG A 423 1.67 12.15 6.85
N GLU A 424 2.19 12.46 8.03
CA GLU A 424 3.62 12.35 8.37
C GLU A 424 4.15 10.91 8.32
N LEU A 425 3.28 9.92 8.43
CA LEU A 425 3.62 8.51 8.41
C LEU A 425 3.55 7.88 7.02
N LEU A 426 3.01 8.56 6.01
CA LEU A 426 3.01 8.06 4.64
C LEU A 426 4.44 8.05 4.06
N PRO A 427 4.77 7.08 3.20
CA PRO A 427 6.15 6.79 2.80
C PRO A 427 6.94 7.98 2.26
N ASP A 428 6.30 8.86 1.50
CA ASP A 428 6.92 10.05 0.89
C ASP A 428 7.36 11.07 1.95
N VAL A 429 6.50 11.42 2.90
CA VAL A 429 6.83 12.37 3.99
C VAL A 429 7.74 11.71 5.03
N TRP A 430 7.51 10.45 5.35
CA TRP A 430 8.34 9.69 6.26
C TRP A 430 9.82 9.66 5.80
N LYS A 431 10.06 9.42 4.50
CA LYS A 431 11.40 9.44 3.89
C LYS A 431 12.08 10.79 4.11
N LEU A 432 11.38 11.89 3.85
CA LEU A 432 11.90 13.25 4.00
C LEU A 432 12.28 13.57 5.46
N LYS A 433 11.43 13.18 6.42
CA LYS A 433 11.70 13.39 7.85
C LYS A 433 12.93 12.61 8.31
N LYS A 434 13.02 11.32 7.93
CA LYS A 434 14.15 10.46 8.30
C LYS A 434 15.48 10.96 7.70
N SER A 435 15.46 11.50 6.49
CA SER A 435 16.64 12.11 5.87
C SER A 435 17.09 13.37 6.60
N ASN A 436 16.17 14.14 7.17
CA ASN A 436 16.47 15.35 7.95
C ASN A 436 16.96 15.02 9.38
N GLU A 437 16.54 13.89 9.95
CA GLU A 437 16.99 13.43 11.27
C GLU A 437 18.41 12.82 11.25
N ASN A 438 18.81 12.26 10.10
CA ASN A 438 20.15 11.74 9.83
C ASN A 438 20.75 12.42 8.60
N PRO A 439 21.23 13.68 8.67
CA PRO A 439 21.98 14.26 7.57
C PRO A 439 23.25 13.41 7.38
N ILE A 440 23.34 12.75 6.22
CA ILE A 440 24.58 12.08 5.80
C ILE A 440 25.62 13.20 5.68
N GLU A 441 26.58 13.22 6.59
CA GLU A 441 27.83 13.96 6.39
C GLU A 441 28.47 13.40 5.11
N VAL A 442 28.46 14.21 4.06
CA VAL A 442 29.13 13.94 2.76
C VAL A 442 30.59 14.34 2.88
#